data_06a5306523fdeffd18d3e02da1d764ae
#
_entry.id   06a5306523fdeffd18d3e02da1d764ae
#
_cell.length_a   1.000
_cell.length_b   1.000
_cell.length_c   1.000
_cell.angle_alpha   90.00
_cell.angle_beta   90.00
_cell.angle_gamma   90.00
#
_symmetry.space_group_name_H-M   'P 1'
#
loop_
_entity.id
_entity.type
_entity.pdbx_description
1 polymer ?
#
loop_
_entity_poly.entity_id
_entity_poly.type
_entity_poly.pdbx_seq_one_letter_code
_entity_poly.pdbx_strand_id
1 'polypeptide(L)'
;MSLLRKLPNKSFVHQSIVTARFLTTANAFPDEPTSVYYDDLVNAAGSERDLETVRYLLNKRMRDLCFNTANTFKFITNTENSLSILDDLYKTLARLDKGFTRKSAYDTLIARLCKLRKIDEALRAVDIMAEGEFGLNAGSFHPILSALTRGKKMEDAWRLINLMKQVKISPDLTAYNYLLTAYCFSRNLTAASDVLKKMEEEGLGADARTYDALVLGACKAGKVEEAFVLLRMMVDDGQSGLYSTFAHVNGVLLKMGYYAQAVKFVMVCGGRDIKLDTELFGSLASKLIGLGRFDDAKFILNEMNSRGIKMGHKLRDYYEINVKLTVNSQAKETK
;
A
#
# COMPACT_ATOMS: atom_id res chain seq x y z
N MET A 1 -12.26 -3.80 -46.31
CA MET A 1 -10.82 -3.43 -46.45
C MET A 1 -10.16 -3.51 -45.10
N SER A 2 -9.32 -4.52 -44.97
CA SER A 2 -8.62 -4.89 -43.72
C SER A 2 -7.45 -3.99 -43.47
N LEU A 3 -7.33 -3.40 -42.28
CA LEU A 3 -6.13 -2.75 -41.77
C LEU A 3 -5.65 -3.53 -40.54
N LEU A 4 -4.97 -4.65 -40.79
CA LEU A 4 -4.10 -5.32 -39.81
C LEU A 4 -2.88 -4.44 -39.54
N ARG A 5 -2.85 -3.73 -38.41
CA ARG A 5 -1.64 -3.10 -37.89
C ARG A 5 -0.75 -4.16 -37.28
N LYS A 6 0.45 -4.31 -37.86
CA LYS A 6 1.52 -5.21 -37.39
C LYS A 6 1.93 -4.88 -35.95
N LEU A 7 1.89 -5.88 -35.07
CA LEU A 7 2.50 -5.83 -33.74
C LEU A 7 4.03 -5.76 -33.85
N PRO A 8 4.73 -5.01 -32.98
CA PRO A 8 6.18 -4.95 -33.01
C PRO A 8 6.83 -6.30 -32.60
N ASN A 9 7.95 -6.59 -33.21
CA ASN A 9 8.68 -7.84 -33.15
C ASN A 9 8.98 -8.32 -31.71
N LYS A 10 8.73 -9.60 -31.42
CA LYS A 10 9.00 -10.27 -30.13
C LYS A 10 10.43 -10.16 -29.60
N SER A 11 11.40 -9.82 -30.44
CA SER A 11 12.81 -9.66 -30.07
C SER A 11 13.07 -8.42 -29.17
N PHE A 12 12.28 -7.35 -29.34
CA PHE A 12 12.46 -6.12 -28.55
C PHE A 12 11.97 -6.26 -27.09
N VAL A 13 10.89 -7.05 -26.88
CA VAL A 13 10.36 -7.30 -25.54
C VAL A 13 11.33 -8.20 -24.74
N HIS A 14 12.02 -9.12 -25.40
CA HIS A 14 12.96 -10.03 -24.73
C HIS A 14 14.24 -9.30 -24.28
N GLN A 15 14.75 -8.35 -25.07
CA GLN A 15 15.91 -7.52 -24.69
C GLN A 15 15.58 -6.57 -23.52
N SER A 16 14.36 -5.96 -23.50
CA SER A 16 13.95 -5.09 -22.40
C SER A 16 13.77 -5.84 -21.07
N ILE A 17 13.29 -7.10 -21.10
CA ILE A 17 13.13 -7.94 -19.91
C ILE A 17 14.49 -8.39 -19.36
N VAL A 18 15.45 -8.69 -20.23
CA VAL A 18 16.81 -9.07 -19.81
C VAL A 18 17.53 -7.87 -19.18
N THR A 19 17.40 -6.67 -19.75
CA THR A 19 18.00 -5.45 -19.18
C THR A 19 17.39 -5.09 -17.82
N ALA A 20 16.06 -5.23 -17.67
CA ALA A 20 15.39 -4.99 -16.39
C ALA A 20 15.80 -6.01 -15.30
N ARG A 21 16.09 -7.28 -15.67
CA ARG A 21 16.59 -8.28 -14.71
C ARG A 21 17.99 -7.99 -14.20
N PHE A 22 18.87 -7.42 -15.03
CA PHE A 22 20.21 -7.03 -14.59
C PHE A 22 20.20 -5.85 -13.60
N LEU A 23 19.22 -4.97 -13.69
CA LEU A 23 19.08 -3.80 -12.79
C LEU A 23 18.48 -4.16 -11.41
N THR A 24 17.97 -5.37 -11.22
CA THR A 24 17.33 -5.79 -9.95
C THR A 24 18.17 -6.72 -9.08
N THR A 25 19.36 -7.15 -9.55
CA THR A 25 20.26 -7.98 -8.75
C THR A 25 21.23 -7.10 -7.97
N ALA A 26 21.12 -7.14 -6.62
CA ALA A 26 21.96 -6.36 -5.70
C ALA A 26 23.48 -6.57 -5.86
N ASN A 27 23.90 -7.49 -6.68
CA ASN A 27 25.31 -7.84 -6.94
C ASN A 27 25.83 -7.41 -8.31
N ALA A 28 25.02 -6.74 -9.14
CA ALA A 28 25.44 -6.36 -10.50
C ALA A 28 26.43 -5.17 -10.52
N PHE A 29 26.37 -4.30 -9.49
CA PHE A 29 27.21 -3.10 -9.37
C PHE A 29 27.62 -2.90 -7.89
N PRO A 30 28.58 -3.69 -7.37
CA PRO A 30 28.92 -3.65 -5.95
C PRO A 30 29.57 -2.34 -5.48
N ASP A 31 30.06 -1.51 -6.39
CA ASP A 31 30.75 -0.24 -6.09
C ASP A 31 29.88 1.01 -6.30
N GLU A 32 28.63 0.87 -6.76
CA GLU A 32 27.74 2.01 -6.96
C GLU A 32 27.02 2.40 -5.66
N PRO A 33 26.93 3.72 -5.35
CA PRO A 33 26.22 4.17 -4.16
C PRO A 33 24.74 3.83 -4.26
N THR A 34 24.16 3.33 -3.16
CA THR A 34 22.75 2.96 -3.08
C THR A 34 21.93 4.05 -2.35
N SER A 35 20.58 4.02 -2.49
CA SER A 35 19.73 4.90 -1.70
C SER A 35 19.92 4.70 -0.18
N VAL A 36 20.23 3.50 0.28
CA VAL A 36 20.50 3.20 1.69
C VAL A 36 21.81 3.85 2.13
N TYR A 37 22.87 3.75 1.33
CA TYR A 37 24.13 4.44 1.60
C TYR A 37 23.94 5.95 1.80
N TYR A 38 23.17 6.59 0.92
CA TYR A 38 22.86 8.01 1.07
C TYR A 38 21.98 8.32 2.28
N ASP A 39 21.03 7.43 2.62
CA ASP A 39 20.22 7.60 3.83
C ASP A 39 21.10 7.60 5.10
N ASP A 40 22.08 6.70 5.17
CA ASP A 40 23.00 6.62 6.32
C ASP A 40 23.85 7.91 6.45
N LEU A 41 24.42 8.39 5.34
CA LEU A 41 25.20 9.63 5.33
C LEU A 41 24.35 10.87 5.69
N VAL A 42 23.15 11.00 5.12
CA VAL A 42 22.23 12.12 5.44
C VAL A 42 21.81 12.08 6.91
N ASN A 43 21.55 10.89 7.46
CA ASN A 43 21.18 10.77 8.87
C ASN A 43 22.36 11.06 9.80
N ALA A 44 23.59 10.67 9.46
CA ALA A 44 24.78 11.01 10.23
C ALA A 44 24.99 12.54 10.27
N ALA A 45 25.05 13.20 9.10
CA ALA A 45 25.19 14.66 9.02
C ALA A 45 24.03 15.40 9.71
N GLY A 46 22.79 14.94 9.54
CA GLY A 46 21.61 15.52 10.18
C GLY A 46 21.64 15.40 11.71
N SER A 47 22.16 14.30 12.25
CA SER A 47 22.32 14.09 13.70
C SER A 47 23.38 15.04 14.30
N GLU A 48 24.42 15.39 13.53
CA GLU A 48 25.45 16.34 13.87
C GLU A 48 25.03 17.80 13.60
N ARG A 49 23.82 18.02 13.08
CA ARG A 49 23.29 19.32 12.64
C ARG A 49 24.06 19.98 11.50
N ASP A 50 24.85 19.21 10.76
CA ASP A 50 25.55 19.70 9.56
C ASP A 50 24.59 19.72 8.34
N LEU A 51 23.78 20.78 8.28
CA LEU A 51 22.77 20.94 7.25
C LEU A 51 23.35 21.29 5.87
N GLU A 52 24.56 21.81 5.79
CA GLU A 52 25.24 22.04 4.50
C GLU A 52 25.65 20.71 3.88
N THR A 53 26.19 19.77 4.68
CA THR A 53 26.47 18.41 4.23
C THR A 53 25.17 17.68 3.85
N VAL A 54 24.08 17.83 4.63
CA VAL A 54 22.76 17.29 4.26
C VAL A 54 22.33 17.78 2.87
N ARG A 55 22.46 19.11 2.62
CA ARG A 55 22.11 19.72 1.33
C ARG A 55 22.95 19.14 0.19
N TYR A 56 24.26 19.06 0.38
CA TYR A 56 25.18 18.50 -0.59
C TYR A 56 24.82 17.04 -0.94
N LEU A 57 24.59 16.20 0.07
CA LEU A 57 24.24 14.79 -0.09
C LEU A 57 22.90 14.58 -0.79
N LEU A 58 21.87 15.38 -0.46
CA LEU A 58 20.57 15.31 -1.11
C LEU A 58 20.64 15.69 -2.60
N ASN A 59 21.45 16.69 -2.96
CA ASN A 59 21.69 17.02 -4.37
C ASN A 59 22.50 15.94 -5.08
N LYS A 60 23.58 15.46 -4.44
CA LYS A 60 24.48 14.45 -5.00
C LYS A 60 23.73 13.14 -5.26
N ARG A 61 22.96 12.64 -4.27
CA ARG A 61 22.24 11.37 -4.42
C ARG A 61 21.31 11.36 -5.65
N MET A 62 20.68 12.50 -5.96
CA MET A 62 19.80 12.59 -7.13
C MET A 62 20.56 12.56 -8.43
N ARG A 63 21.79 13.11 -8.47
CA ARG A 63 22.69 13.01 -9.62
C ARG A 63 23.19 11.58 -9.83
N ASP A 64 23.37 10.84 -8.74
CA ASP A 64 23.76 9.43 -8.74
C ASP A 64 22.53 8.49 -8.88
N LEU A 65 21.37 9.00 -9.34
CA LEU A 65 20.11 8.28 -9.56
C LEU A 65 19.59 7.53 -8.31
N CYS A 66 19.98 7.96 -7.13
CA CYS A 66 19.51 7.43 -5.84
C CYS A 66 18.38 8.30 -5.29
N PHE A 67 17.20 7.69 -5.04
CA PHE A 67 16.02 8.43 -4.60
C PHE A 67 15.89 8.50 -3.07
N ASN A 68 15.17 9.52 -2.58
CA ASN A 68 14.80 9.61 -1.18
C ASN A 68 13.93 8.43 -0.77
N THR A 69 14.15 7.91 0.44
CA THR A 69 13.39 6.80 1.01
C THR A 69 12.66 7.25 2.30
N ALA A 70 11.85 6.38 2.87
CA ALA A 70 11.22 6.60 4.16
C ALA A 70 12.23 6.79 5.33
N ASN A 71 13.51 6.50 5.10
CA ASN A 71 14.59 6.60 6.08
C ASN A 71 15.46 7.86 5.92
N THR A 72 15.31 8.63 4.83
CA THR A 72 16.17 9.79 4.51
C THR A 72 16.25 10.82 5.64
N PHE A 73 15.16 11.08 6.36
CA PHE A 73 15.12 12.01 7.50
C PHE A 73 14.89 11.29 8.83
N LYS A 74 15.48 10.12 9.02
CA LYS A 74 15.31 9.33 10.25
C LYS A 74 15.90 10.02 11.47
N PHE A 75 16.88 10.91 11.30
CA PHE A 75 17.43 11.75 12.37
C PHE A 75 16.40 12.70 12.97
N ILE A 76 15.33 13.07 12.25
CA ILE A 76 14.19 13.78 12.83
C ILE A 76 13.38 12.80 13.67
N THR A 77 13.31 13.06 14.97
CA THR A 77 12.62 12.24 15.98
C THR A 77 11.58 13.07 16.74
N ASN A 78 10.91 12.51 17.73
CA ASN A 78 9.94 13.25 18.56
C ASN A 78 10.56 14.08 19.70
N THR A 79 11.90 14.09 19.82
CA THR A 79 12.58 14.87 20.85
C THR A 79 12.58 16.37 20.50
N GLU A 80 12.45 17.23 21.48
CA GLU A 80 12.52 18.69 21.29
C GLU A 80 13.81 19.12 20.58
N ASN A 81 14.93 18.55 21.01
CA ASN A 81 16.23 18.80 20.40
C ASN A 81 16.29 18.45 18.90
N SER A 82 15.62 17.39 18.49
CA SER A 82 15.52 17.01 17.07
C SER A 82 14.56 17.93 16.30
N LEU A 83 13.49 18.39 16.93
CA LEU A 83 12.51 19.26 16.28
C LEU A 83 13.00 20.71 16.15
N SER A 84 13.88 21.17 17.04
CA SER A 84 14.45 22.53 16.99
C SER A 84 15.25 22.82 15.72
N ILE A 85 15.67 21.81 14.98
CA ILE A 85 16.39 21.94 13.70
C ILE A 85 15.48 22.21 12.50
N LEU A 86 14.16 22.04 12.64
CA LEU A 86 13.23 22.06 11.49
C LEU A 86 13.25 23.38 10.71
N ASP A 87 13.33 24.52 11.39
CA ASP A 87 13.39 25.84 10.74
C ASP A 87 14.59 25.98 9.81
N ASP A 88 15.75 25.56 10.28
CA ASP A 88 16.97 25.61 9.48
C ASP A 88 16.99 24.51 8.41
N LEU A 89 16.35 23.36 8.69
CA LEU A 89 16.18 22.32 7.69
C LEU A 89 15.26 22.81 6.56
N TYR A 90 14.13 23.46 6.83
CA TYR A 90 13.25 24.03 5.78
C TYR A 90 14.02 25.01 4.88
N LYS A 91 14.80 25.94 5.49
CA LYS A 91 15.65 26.87 4.73
C LYS A 91 16.70 26.13 3.88
N THR A 92 17.25 25.06 4.42
CA THR A 92 18.25 24.23 3.72
C THR A 92 17.64 23.51 2.54
N LEU A 93 16.46 22.89 2.71
CA LEU A 93 15.73 22.21 1.63
C LEU A 93 15.30 23.21 0.54
N ALA A 94 14.94 24.44 0.88
CA ALA A 94 14.61 25.48 -0.10
C ALA A 94 15.77 25.82 -1.02
N ARG A 95 17.02 25.58 -0.61
CA ARG A 95 18.26 25.81 -1.39
C ARG A 95 18.72 24.59 -2.21
N LEU A 96 17.96 23.48 -2.20
CA LEU A 96 18.24 22.32 -3.05
C LEU A 96 18.07 22.66 -4.54
N ASP A 97 18.66 21.83 -5.38
CA ASP A 97 18.50 21.90 -6.84
C ASP A 97 16.99 21.92 -7.19
N LYS A 98 16.59 22.85 -8.07
CA LYS A 98 15.17 23.06 -8.44
C LYS A 98 14.55 21.81 -9.07
N GLY A 99 13.24 21.73 -9.02
CA GLY A 99 12.46 20.65 -9.60
C GLY A 99 12.35 19.44 -8.67
N PHE A 100 12.58 18.25 -9.22
CA PHE A 100 12.31 16.98 -8.53
C PHE A 100 13.08 16.81 -7.22
N THR A 101 14.36 17.23 -7.17
CA THR A 101 15.21 17.08 -5.98
C THR A 101 14.59 17.78 -4.76
N ARG A 102 14.25 19.06 -4.92
CA ARG A 102 13.65 19.88 -3.87
C ARG A 102 12.29 19.35 -3.46
N LYS A 103 11.41 19.10 -4.45
CA LYS A 103 10.07 18.53 -4.22
C LYS A 103 10.15 17.21 -3.44
N SER A 104 10.95 16.26 -3.91
CA SER A 104 11.09 14.94 -3.29
C SER A 104 11.61 15.03 -1.85
N ALA A 105 12.50 15.98 -1.55
CA ALA A 105 12.99 16.19 -0.19
C ALA A 105 11.88 16.68 0.74
N TYR A 106 11.09 17.67 0.32
CA TYR A 106 9.94 18.14 1.11
C TYR A 106 8.88 17.05 1.28
N ASP A 107 8.49 16.34 0.22
CA ASP A 107 7.51 15.25 0.31
C ASP A 107 7.95 14.16 1.30
N THR A 108 9.25 13.84 1.29
CA THR A 108 9.83 12.86 2.21
C THR A 108 9.85 13.36 3.66
N LEU A 109 10.14 14.65 3.87
CA LEU A 109 10.08 15.28 5.19
C LEU A 109 8.64 15.32 5.72
N ILE A 110 7.67 15.72 4.89
CA ILE A 110 6.23 15.68 5.23
C ILE A 110 5.81 14.28 5.67
N ALA A 111 6.18 13.25 4.90
CA ALA A 111 5.88 11.86 5.26
C ALA A 111 6.52 11.45 6.60
N ARG A 112 7.75 11.90 6.87
CA ARG A 112 8.42 11.67 8.15
C ARG A 112 7.72 12.34 9.32
N LEU A 113 7.36 13.61 9.18
CA LEU A 113 6.64 14.40 10.20
C LEU A 113 5.26 13.78 10.50
N CYS A 114 4.53 13.35 9.47
CA CYS A 114 3.27 12.61 9.64
C CYS A 114 3.45 11.29 10.40
N LYS A 115 4.52 10.55 10.14
CA LYS A 115 4.87 9.33 10.89
C LYS A 115 5.16 9.63 12.36
N LEU A 116 5.71 10.80 12.67
CA LEU A 116 5.95 11.29 14.03
C LEU A 116 4.71 11.98 14.65
N ARG A 117 3.59 12.04 13.95
CA ARG A 117 2.35 12.73 14.36
C ARG A 117 2.52 14.24 14.53
N LYS A 118 3.52 14.85 13.88
CA LYS A 118 3.77 16.30 13.87
C LYS A 118 3.06 16.91 12.66
N ILE A 119 1.73 16.94 12.73
CA ILE A 119 0.87 17.38 11.61
C ILE A 119 1.05 18.86 11.31
N ASP A 120 1.16 19.70 12.34
CA ASP A 120 1.33 21.14 12.18
C ASP A 120 2.63 21.47 11.44
N GLU A 121 3.72 20.77 11.78
CA GLU A 121 4.99 20.92 11.07
C GLU A 121 4.93 20.39 9.62
N ALA A 122 4.17 19.33 9.39
CA ALA A 122 3.93 18.85 8.03
C ALA A 122 3.13 19.85 7.19
N LEU A 123 2.13 20.51 7.76
CA LEU A 123 1.37 21.58 7.11
C LEU A 123 2.25 22.79 6.84
N ARG A 124 3.10 23.18 7.77
CA ARG A 124 4.09 24.24 7.58
C ARG A 124 5.03 23.96 6.40
N ALA A 125 5.46 22.71 6.23
CA ALA A 125 6.24 22.31 5.06
C ALA A 125 5.44 22.47 3.75
N VAL A 126 4.13 22.17 3.76
CA VAL A 126 3.22 22.39 2.62
C VAL A 126 3.11 23.89 2.29
N ASP A 127 2.94 24.75 3.31
CA ASP A 127 2.87 26.20 3.12
C ASP A 127 4.16 26.74 2.47
N ILE A 128 5.32 26.32 2.95
CA ILE A 128 6.62 26.67 2.36
C ILE A 128 6.74 26.18 0.91
N MET A 129 6.23 24.98 0.59
CA MET A 129 6.21 24.48 -0.79
C MET A 129 5.27 25.31 -1.69
N ALA A 130 4.14 25.74 -1.17
CA ALA A 130 3.18 26.57 -1.90
C ALA A 130 3.75 27.97 -2.19
N GLU A 131 4.28 28.65 -1.17
CA GLU A 131 4.89 29.97 -1.29
C GLU A 131 6.12 29.99 -2.20
N GLY A 132 6.94 28.95 -2.11
CA GLY A 132 8.16 28.83 -2.89
C GLY A 132 7.99 28.22 -4.29
N GLU A 133 6.76 27.86 -4.67
CA GLU A 133 6.45 27.15 -5.93
C GLU A 133 7.31 25.87 -6.11
N PHE A 134 7.46 25.08 -5.05
CA PHE A 134 8.34 23.90 -5.03
C PHE A 134 7.67 22.63 -5.61
N GLY A 135 6.70 22.79 -6.50
CA GLY A 135 6.06 21.69 -7.21
C GLY A 135 5.03 20.92 -6.35
N LEU A 136 4.35 21.65 -5.44
CA LEU A 136 3.27 21.09 -4.62
C LEU A 136 2.20 20.44 -5.51
N ASN A 137 1.76 19.23 -5.13
CA ASN A 137 0.67 18.52 -5.82
C ASN A 137 -0.13 17.66 -4.82
N ALA A 138 -1.17 16.96 -5.29
CA ALA A 138 -2.02 16.12 -4.44
C ALA A 138 -1.22 15.08 -3.63
N GLY A 139 -0.17 14.50 -4.23
CA GLY A 139 0.70 13.54 -3.56
C GLY A 139 1.39 14.06 -2.30
N SER A 140 1.70 15.35 -2.23
CA SER A 140 2.30 15.99 -1.05
C SER A 140 1.36 15.98 0.17
N PHE A 141 0.03 15.95 -0.06
CA PHE A 141 -0.99 15.91 0.99
C PHE A 141 -1.35 14.49 1.45
N HIS A 142 -1.08 13.46 0.66
CA HIS A 142 -1.46 12.08 0.97
C HIS A 142 -0.94 11.58 2.33
N PRO A 143 0.32 11.83 2.74
CA PRO A 143 0.79 11.43 4.07
C PRO A 143 0.01 12.09 5.20
N ILE A 144 -0.39 13.35 5.03
CA ILE A 144 -1.15 14.11 6.05
C ILE A 144 -2.57 13.55 6.14
N LEU A 145 -3.27 13.36 5.00
CA LEU A 145 -4.59 12.72 4.96
C LEU A 145 -4.57 11.34 5.60
N SER A 146 -3.56 10.52 5.26
CA SER A 146 -3.38 9.20 5.86
C SER A 146 -3.19 9.26 7.37
N ALA A 147 -2.42 10.22 7.88
CA ALA A 147 -2.20 10.39 9.32
C ALA A 147 -3.47 10.86 10.05
N LEU A 148 -4.19 11.83 9.49
CA LEU A 148 -5.44 12.37 10.05
C LEU A 148 -6.55 11.31 10.09
N THR A 149 -6.77 10.60 8.98
CA THR A 149 -7.80 9.57 8.87
C THR A 149 -7.54 8.37 9.79
N ARG A 150 -6.28 7.91 9.89
CA ARG A 150 -5.89 6.87 10.88
C ARG A 150 -6.03 7.38 12.32
N GLY A 151 -5.78 8.65 12.55
CA GLY A 151 -5.98 9.31 13.85
C GLY A 151 -7.45 9.59 14.17
N LYS A 152 -8.39 9.23 13.27
CA LYS A 152 -9.84 9.52 13.38
C LYS A 152 -10.16 11.02 13.44
N LYS A 153 -9.26 11.88 12.98
CA LYS A 153 -9.43 13.33 12.90
C LYS A 153 -10.10 13.70 11.57
N MET A 154 -11.36 13.28 11.41
CA MET A 154 -12.08 13.39 10.14
C MET A 154 -12.39 14.84 9.76
N GLU A 155 -12.68 15.71 10.74
CA GLU A 155 -12.88 17.14 10.50
C GLU A 155 -11.61 17.80 9.95
N ASP A 156 -10.46 17.50 10.55
CA ASP A 156 -9.17 18.02 10.08
C ASP A 156 -8.83 17.47 8.68
N ALA A 157 -9.19 16.22 8.39
CA ALA A 157 -9.02 15.65 7.05
C ALA A 157 -9.88 16.38 6.00
N TRP A 158 -11.13 16.76 6.33
CA TRP A 158 -11.96 17.60 5.44
C TRP A 158 -11.43 19.03 5.32
N ARG A 159 -10.90 19.62 6.40
CA ARG A 159 -10.23 20.92 6.34
C ARG A 159 -9.04 20.87 5.38
N LEU A 160 -8.28 19.77 5.40
CA LEU A 160 -7.15 19.57 4.50
C LEU A 160 -7.59 19.46 3.03
N ILE A 161 -8.69 18.76 2.72
CA ILE A 161 -9.29 18.74 1.38
C ILE A 161 -9.66 20.16 0.90
N ASN A 162 -10.22 20.97 1.79
CA ASN A 162 -10.54 22.35 1.46
C ASN A 162 -9.28 23.21 1.28
N LEU A 163 -8.25 23.02 2.09
CA LEU A 163 -6.95 23.67 1.94
C LEU A 163 -6.31 23.35 0.58
N MET A 164 -6.34 22.09 0.15
CA MET A 164 -5.87 21.70 -1.19
C MET A 164 -6.52 22.57 -2.27
N LYS A 165 -7.85 22.73 -2.22
CA LYS A 165 -8.59 23.57 -3.20
C LYS A 165 -8.20 25.05 -3.10
N GLN A 166 -7.98 25.57 -1.90
CA GLN A 166 -7.56 26.97 -1.69
C GLN A 166 -6.18 27.26 -2.32
N VAL A 167 -5.23 26.30 -2.21
CA VAL A 167 -3.92 26.40 -2.85
C VAL A 167 -3.94 25.93 -4.32
N LYS A 168 -5.12 25.80 -4.92
CA LYS A 168 -5.34 25.41 -6.33
C LYS A 168 -4.83 24.02 -6.68
N ILE A 169 -4.78 23.11 -5.71
CA ILE A 169 -4.48 21.70 -5.91
C ILE A 169 -5.80 20.92 -5.84
N SER A 170 -6.21 20.30 -6.94
CA SER A 170 -7.40 19.45 -6.95
C SER A 170 -7.13 18.17 -6.14
N PRO A 171 -8.01 17.81 -5.18
CA PRO A 171 -7.95 16.52 -4.53
C PRO A 171 -8.11 15.40 -5.56
N ASP A 172 -7.28 14.40 -5.49
CA ASP A 172 -7.32 13.24 -6.38
C ASP A 172 -8.11 12.07 -5.77
N LEU A 173 -8.30 11.03 -6.56
CA LEU A 173 -8.98 9.79 -6.13
C LEU A 173 -8.36 9.19 -4.86
N THR A 174 -7.02 9.25 -4.73
CA THR A 174 -6.31 8.75 -3.55
C THR A 174 -6.67 9.54 -2.30
N ALA A 175 -6.80 10.86 -2.41
CA ALA A 175 -7.22 11.73 -1.29
C ALA A 175 -8.61 11.34 -0.77
N TYR A 176 -9.58 11.14 -1.67
CA TYR A 176 -10.92 10.70 -1.28
C TYR A 176 -10.95 9.26 -0.78
N ASN A 177 -10.14 8.35 -1.32
CA ASN A 177 -10.04 6.97 -0.83
C ASN A 177 -9.54 6.88 0.62
N TYR A 178 -8.70 7.81 1.11
CA TYR A 178 -8.35 7.88 2.53
C TYR A 178 -9.57 8.17 3.41
N LEU A 179 -10.41 9.15 3.03
CA LEU A 179 -11.64 9.50 3.75
C LEU A 179 -12.65 8.36 3.71
N LEU A 180 -12.90 7.82 2.52
CA LEU A 180 -13.83 6.71 2.29
C LEU A 180 -13.46 5.50 3.15
N THR A 181 -12.19 5.08 3.11
CA THR A 181 -11.68 3.94 3.89
C THR A 181 -11.90 4.16 5.40
N ALA A 182 -11.64 5.37 5.91
CA ALA A 182 -11.80 5.68 7.32
C ALA A 182 -13.27 5.64 7.76
N TYR A 183 -14.19 6.18 6.96
CA TYR A 183 -15.61 6.11 7.23
C TYR A 183 -16.17 4.68 7.14
N CYS A 184 -15.78 3.92 6.12
CA CYS A 184 -16.13 2.51 5.99
C CYS A 184 -15.59 1.68 7.17
N PHE A 185 -14.35 1.91 7.59
CA PHE A 185 -13.76 1.24 8.75
C PHE A 185 -14.51 1.54 10.05
N SER A 186 -14.94 2.79 10.25
CA SER A 186 -15.72 3.22 11.43
C SER A 186 -17.22 2.91 11.33
N ARG A 187 -17.68 2.29 10.24
CA ARG A 187 -19.09 1.98 9.94
C ARG A 187 -19.98 3.22 9.78
N ASN A 188 -19.42 4.37 9.51
CA ASN A 188 -20.19 5.58 9.20
C ASN A 188 -20.53 5.61 7.70
N LEU A 189 -21.52 4.78 7.32
CA LEU A 189 -21.90 4.60 5.91
C LEU A 189 -22.54 5.86 5.29
N THR A 190 -23.19 6.70 6.11
CA THR A 190 -23.72 7.98 5.64
C THR A 190 -22.60 8.90 5.15
N ALA A 191 -21.59 9.14 5.99
CA ALA A 191 -20.45 9.95 5.61
C ALA A 191 -19.63 9.30 4.45
N ALA A 192 -19.57 7.97 4.39
CA ALA A 192 -18.97 7.28 3.25
C ALA A 192 -19.73 7.57 1.94
N SER A 193 -21.08 7.57 1.98
CA SER A 193 -21.92 7.95 0.82
C SER A 193 -21.69 9.40 0.39
N ASP A 194 -21.48 10.33 1.34
CA ASP A 194 -21.20 11.72 1.01
C ASP A 194 -19.82 11.89 0.34
N VAL A 195 -18.84 11.08 0.72
CA VAL A 195 -17.54 11.03 0.00
C VAL A 195 -17.74 10.57 -1.44
N LEU A 196 -18.51 9.49 -1.66
CA LEU A 196 -18.78 8.98 -3.02
C LEU A 196 -19.48 10.02 -3.90
N LYS A 197 -20.47 10.73 -3.36
CA LYS A 197 -21.13 11.82 -4.09
C LYS A 197 -20.14 12.90 -4.51
N LYS A 198 -19.22 13.27 -3.60
CA LYS A 198 -18.19 14.27 -3.93
C LYS A 198 -17.21 13.77 -5.00
N MET A 199 -16.87 12.48 -4.98
CA MET A 199 -16.04 11.87 -6.04
C MET A 199 -16.77 11.95 -7.40
N GLU A 200 -18.07 11.64 -7.42
CA GLU A 200 -18.89 11.72 -8.62
C GLU A 200 -19.01 13.18 -9.14
N GLU A 201 -19.29 14.15 -8.25
CA GLU A 201 -19.34 15.58 -8.57
C GLU A 201 -18.04 16.09 -9.18
N GLU A 202 -16.90 15.53 -8.80
CA GLU A 202 -15.56 15.87 -9.32
C GLU A 202 -15.14 14.99 -10.51
N GLY A 203 -16.02 14.11 -10.99
CA GLY A 203 -15.75 13.23 -12.14
C GLY A 203 -14.71 12.14 -11.86
N LEU A 204 -14.50 11.77 -10.59
CA LEU A 204 -13.56 10.73 -10.17
C LEU A 204 -14.25 9.38 -10.19
N GLY A 205 -13.85 8.50 -11.11
CA GLY A 205 -14.32 7.13 -11.18
C GLY A 205 -13.78 6.26 -10.02
N ALA A 206 -14.50 5.17 -9.71
CA ALA A 206 -14.05 4.21 -8.70
C ALA A 206 -12.86 3.36 -9.22
N ASP A 207 -11.87 3.14 -8.38
CA ASP A 207 -10.76 2.21 -8.63
C ASP A 207 -10.81 1.00 -7.69
N ALA A 208 -9.84 0.11 -7.81
CA ALA A 208 -9.72 -1.05 -6.94
C ALA A 208 -9.67 -0.70 -5.44
N ARG A 209 -9.10 0.46 -5.06
CA ARG A 209 -9.05 0.93 -3.66
C ARG A 209 -10.39 1.46 -3.19
N THR A 210 -11.13 2.12 -4.07
CA THR A 210 -12.52 2.54 -3.80
C THR A 210 -13.39 1.33 -3.49
N TYR A 211 -13.35 0.30 -4.33
CA TYR A 211 -14.07 -0.95 -4.08
C TYR A 211 -13.61 -1.68 -2.82
N ASP A 212 -12.31 -1.70 -2.55
CA ASP A 212 -11.76 -2.27 -1.30
C ASP A 212 -12.36 -1.60 -0.05
N ALA A 213 -12.45 -0.27 -0.05
CA ALA A 213 -13.03 0.50 1.04
C ALA A 213 -14.54 0.18 1.21
N LEU A 214 -15.29 0.11 0.12
CA LEU A 214 -16.72 -0.19 0.14
C LEU A 214 -17.00 -1.61 0.64
N VAL A 215 -16.26 -2.61 0.13
CA VAL A 215 -16.33 -4.00 0.59
C VAL A 215 -15.97 -4.10 2.09
N LEU A 216 -14.93 -3.40 2.54
CA LEU A 216 -14.59 -3.29 3.95
C LEU A 216 -15.78 -2.76 4.76
N GLY A 217 -16.44 -1.69 4.30
CA GLY A 217 -17.62 -1.09 4.95
C GLY A 217 -18.77 -2.06 5.09
N ALA A 218 -19.13 -2.76 4.01
CA ALA A 218 -20.17 -3.78 4.00
C ALA A 218 -19.81 -4.94 4.96
N CYS A 219 -18.59 -5.45 4.91
CA CYS A 219 -18.10 -6.51 5.81
C CYS A 219 -18.13 -6.08 7.29
N LYS A 220 -17.74 -4.84 7.60
CA LYS A 220 -17.78 -4.28 8.96
C LYS A 220 -19.20 -4.11 9.48
N ALA A 221 -20.15 -3.82 8.60
CA ALA A 221 -21.58 -3.73 8.92
C ALA A 221 -22.26 -5.12 9.01
N GLY A 222 -21.55 -6.21 8.69
CA GLY A 222 -22.12 -7.57 8.65
C GLY A 222 -23.00 -7.84 7.41
N LYS A 223 -22.94 -6.97 6.42
CA LYS A 223 -23.74 -7.01 5.19
C LYS A 223 -23.01 -7.79 4.11
N VAL A 224 -23.03 -9.13 4.24
CA VAL A 224 -22.24 -10.03 3.37
C VAL A 224 -22.77 -10.00 1.93
N GLU A 225 -24.07 -9.98 1.73
CA GLU A 225 -24.67 -9.96 0.39
C GLU A 225 -24.29 -8.68 -0.36
N GLU A 226 -24.32 -7.53 0.30
CA GLU A 226 -23.87 -6.26 -0.27
C GLU A 226 -22.38 -6.30 -0.63
N ALA A 227 -21.56 -6.96 0.20
CA ALA A 227 -20.14 -7.15 -0.15
C ALA A 227 -19.95 -7.97 -1.44
N PHE A 228 -20.76 -9.00 -1.67
CA PHE A 228 -20.74 -9.75 -2.91
C PHE A 228 -21.25 -8.96 -4.12
N VAL A 229 -22.27 -8.11 -3.93
CA VAL A 229 -22.71 -7.19 -4.98
C VAL A 229 -21.59 -6.24 -5.37
N LEU A 230 -20.90 -5.63 -4.41
CA LEU A 230 -19.76 -4.75 -4.65
C LEU A 230 -18.59 -5.45 -5.37
N LEU A 231 -18.30 -6.72 -5.02
CA LEU A 231 -17.30 -7.51 -5.73
C LEU A 231 -17.69 -7.75 -7.20
N ARG A 232 -18.98 -7.98 -7.49
CA ARG A 232 -19.47 -8.13 -8.85
C ARG A 232 -19.32 -6.82 -9.62
N MET A 233 -19.80 -5.71 -9.06
CA MET A 233 -19.65 -4.39 -9.66
C MET A 233 -18.17 -4.06 -9.96
N MET A 234 -17.25 -4.37 -9.02
CA MET A 234 -15.81 -4.19 -9.24
C MET A 234 -15.30 -4.95 -10.47
N VAL A 235 -15.76 -6.20 -10.67
CA VAL A 235 -15.39 -7.01 -11.84
C VAL A 235 -16.02 -6.46 -13.12
N ASP A 236 -17.30 -6.06 -13.06
CA ASP A 236 -18.02 -5.49 -14.20
C ASP A 236 -17.38 -4.17 -14.67
N ASP A 237 -16.85 -3.36 -13.75
CA ASP A 237 -16.05 -2.16 -14.02
C ASP A 237 -14.59 -2.46 -14.45
N GLY A 238 -14.24 -3.73 -14.66
CA GLY A 238 -12.90 -4.14 -15.09
C GLY A 238 -11.81 -3.98 -14.04
N GLN A 239 -12.17 -3.76 -12.77
CA GLN A 239 -11.22 -3.60 -11.70
C GLN A 239 -10.76 -4.95 -11.12
N SER A 240 -9.46 -5.08 -10.85
CA SER A 240 -8.91 -6.26 -10.17
C SER A 240 -8.97 -6.07 -8.66
N GLY A 241 -9.50 -7.07 -7.94
CA GLY A 241 -9.56 -7.03 -6.48
C GLY A 241 -8.18 -7.05 -5.83
N LEU A 242 -8.02 -6.27 -4.77
CA LEU A 242 -6.85 -6.32 -3.92
C LEU A 242 -6.92 -7.54 -2.99
N TYR A 243 -5.77 -7.99 -2.47
CA TYR A 243 -5.76 -9.04 -1.44
C TYR A 243 -6.66 -8.67 -0.25
N SER A 244 -6.59 -7.41 0.22
CA SER A 244 -7.43 -6.91 1.31
C SER A 244 -8.92 -7.07 1.03
N THR A 245 -9.37 -6.85 -0.20
CA THR A 245 -10.76 -6.98 -0.61
C THR A 245 -11.29 -8.41 -0.36
N PHE A 246 -10.54 -9.41 -0.82
CA PHE A 246 -10.88 -10.81 -0.60
C PHE A 246 -10.71 -11.22 0.87
N ALA A 247 -9.70 -10.70 1.56
CA ALA A 247 -9.48 -10.95 2.97
C ALA A 247 -10.61 -10.39 3.86
N HIS A 248 -11.23 -9.26 3.50
CA HIS A 248 -12.38 -8.69 4.21
C HIS A 248 -13.59 -9.63 4.12
N VAL A 249 -13.92 -10.09 2.92
CA VAL A 249 -15.05 -11.00 2.69
C VAL A 249 -14.81 -12.34 3.38
N ASN A 250 -13.63 -12.94 3.20
CA ASN A 250 -13.28 -14.18 3.87
C ASN A 250 -13.32 -14.04 5.40
N GLY A 251 -12.85 -12.90 5.93
CA GLY A 251 -12.87 -12.60 7.36
C GLY A 251 -14.27 -12.51 7.95
N VAL A 252 -15.23 -11.88 7.24
CA VAL A 252 -16.61 -11.79 7.73
C VAL A 252 -17.32 -13.14 7.63
N LEU A 253 -17.13 -13.92 6.56
CA LEU A 253 -17.68 -15.26 6.44
C LEU A 253 -17.25 -16.18 7.59
N LEU A 254 -15.95 -16.18 7.92
CA LEU A 254 -15.42 -16.96 9.03
C LEU A 254 -15.97 -16.49 10.39
N LYS A 255 -16.09 -15.16 10.57
CA LYS A 255 -16.64 -14.58 11.80
C LYS A 255 -18.10 -14.95 12.02
N MET A 256 -18.88 -15.11 10.94
CA MET A 256 -20.29 -15.50 10.97
C MET A 256 -20.49 -17.02 11.02
N GLY A 257 -19.41 -17.81 11.00
CA GLY A 257 -19.48 -19.26 10.99
C GLY A 257 -19.79 -19.88 9.63
N TYR A 258 -19.75 -19.10 8.56
CA TYR A 258 -20.01 -19.56 7.18
C TYR A 258 -18.75 -20.19 6.55
N TYR A 259 -18.23 -21.25 7.20
CA TYR A 259 -16.95 -21.85 6.84
C TYR A 259 -16.93 -22.45 5.44
N ALA A 260 -17.99 -23.17 5.06
CA ALA A 260 -18.11 -23.76 3.73
C ALA A 260 -18.14 -22.69 2.62
N GLN A 261 -18.84 -21.58 2.89
CA GLN A 261 -18.88 -20.44 1.95
C GLN A 261 -17.52 -19.74 1.87
N ALA A 262 -16.78 -19.63 2.98
CA ALA A 262 -15.42 -19.07 2.98
C ALA A 262 -14.46 -19.92 2.15
N VAL A 263 -14.52 -21.26 2.29
CA VAL A 263 -13.75 -22.20 1.46
C VAL A 263 -14.14 -22.04 -0.01
N LYS A 264 -15.44 -22.11 -0.35
CA LYS A 264 -15.91 -21.95 -1.73
C LYS A 264 -15.50 -20.61 -2.34
N PHE A 265 -15.59 -19.51 -1.56
CA PHE A 265 -15.19 -18.18 -1.99
C PHE A 265 -13.70 -18.14 -2.40
N VAL A 266 -12.80 -18.64 -1.53
CA VAL A 266 -11.36 -18.67 -1.83
C VAL A 266 -11.05 -19.55 -3.02
N MET A 267 -11.74 -20.69 -3.18
CA MET A 267 -11.58 -21.58 -4.32
C MET A 267 -11.95 -20.92 -5.66
N VAL A 268 -13.01 -20.10 -5.66
CA VAL A 268 -13.47 -19.37 -6.86
C VAL A 268 -12.58 -18.16 -7.18
N CYS A 269 -12.11 -17.46 -6.15
CA CYS A 269 -11.26 -16.26 -6.34
C CYS A 269 -9.81 -16.61 -6.71
N GLY A 270 -9.33 -17.80 -6.35
CA GLY A 270 -7.95 -18.24 -6.61
C GLY A 270 -7.72 -18.66 -8.07
N GLY A 271 -6.43 -18.72 -8.44
CA GLY A 271 -5.96 -19.13 -9.76
C GLY A 271 -5.67 -17.97 -10.73
N ARG A 272 -5.68 -16.74 -10.25
CA ARG A 272 -5.43 -15.54 -11.05
C ARG A 272 -4.02 -14.96 -10.86
N ASP A 273 -3.49 -15.01 -9.64
CA ASP A 273 -2.19 -14.46 -9.28
C ASP A 273 -1.55 -15.30 -8.16
N ILE A 274 -0.35 -15.82 -8.41
CA ILE A 274 0.36 -16.74 -7.50
C ILE A 274 0.60 -16.12 -6.11
N LYS A 275 0.89 -14.83 -6.06
CA LYS A 275 1.16 -14.14 -4.78
C LYS A 275 -0.13 -13.94 -4.01
N LEU A 276 -1.18 -13.48 -4.67
CA LEU A 276 -2.51 -13.33 -4.10
C LEU A 276 -3.05 -14.68 -3.59
N ASP A 277 -2.90 -15.74 -4.38
CA ASP A 277 -3.30 -17.09 -4.00
C ASP A 277 -2.54 -17.59 -2.78
N THR A 278 -1.22 -17.40 -2.74
CA THR A 278 -0.39 -17.80 -1.60
C THR A 278 -0.88 -17.15 -0.29
N GLU A 279 -1.18 -15.87 -0.32
CA GLU A 279 -1.66 -15.14 0.85
C GLU A 279 -3.11 -15.50 1.20
N LEU A 280 -3.99 -15.65 0.22
CA LEU A 280 -5.42 -15.90 0.43
C LEU A 280 -5.66 -17.32 0.97
N PHE A 281 -5.12 -18.34 0.32
CA PHE A 281 -5.22 -19.74 0.75
C PHE A 281 -4.50 -19.96 2.09
N GLY A 282 -3.28 -19.43 2.23
CA GLY A 282 -2.50 -19.55 3.47
C GLY A 282 -3.19 -18.88 4.66
N SER A 283 -3.79 -17.70 4.48
CA SER A 283 -4.56 -17.01 5.51
C SER A 283 -5.82 -17.80 5.89
N LEU A 284 -6.55 -18.36 4.91
CA LEU A 284 -7.74 -19.18 5.17
C LEU A 284 -7.35 -20.43 5.96
N ALA A 285 -6.36 -21.21 5.50
CA ALA A 285 -5.89 -22.41 6.18
C ALA A 285 -5.49 -22.15 7.63
N SER A 286 -4.70 -21.08 7.86
CA SER A 286 -4.27 -20.70 9.21
C SER A 286 -5.43 -20.36 10.13
N LYS A 287 -6.44 -19.65 9.62
CA LYS A 287 -7.64 -19.28 10.40
C LYS A 287 -8.51 -20.51 10.69
N LEU A 288 -8.70 -21.41 9.73
CA LEU A 288 -9.47 -22.64 9.92
C LEU A 288 -8.81 -23.55 10.98
N ILE A 289 -7.48 -23.68 10.97
CA ILE A 289 -6.72 -24.39 12.02
C ILE A 289 -6.98 -23.74 13.38
N GLY A 290 -6.85 -22.42 13.48
CA GLY A 290 -7.08 -21.69 14.74
C GLY A 290 -8.51 -21.76 15.27
N LEU A 291 -9.48 -22.04 14.40
CA LEU A 291 -10.90 -22.23 14.72
C LEU A 291 -11.26 -23.72 15.00
N GLY A 292 -10.29 -24.64 14.97
CA GLY A 292 -10.52 -26.09 15.14
C GLY A 292 -11.22 -26.76 13.96
N ARG A 293 -11.32 -26.08 12.80
CA ARG A 293 -11.93 -26.61 11.57
C ARG A 293 -10.88 -27.37 10.76
N PHE A 294 -10.42 -28.49 11.30
CA PHE A 294 -9.28 -29.24 10.77
C PHE A 294 -9.56 -29.88 9.41
N ASP A 295 -10.78 -30.37 9.16
CA ASP A 295 -11.13 -30.99 7.87
C ASP A 295 -11.17 -29.96 6.74
N ASP A 296 -11.77 -28.79 6.99
CA ASP A 296 -11.76 -27.69 6.04
C ASP A 296 -10.32 -27.20 5.79
N ALA A 297 -9.49 -27.13 6.85
CA ALA A 297 -8.09 -26.75 6.72
C ALA A 297 -7.28 -27.76 5.91
N LYS A 298 -7.49 -29.09 6.13
CA LYS A 298 -6.88 -30.17 5.35
C LYS A 298 -7.25 -30.04 3.86
N PHE A 299 -8.52 -29.76 3.57
CA PHE A 299 -8.98 -29.57 2.20
C PHE A 299 -8.21 -28.43 1.52
N ILE A 300 -8.12 -27.26 2.17
CA ILE A 300 -7.39 -26.09 1.63
C ILE A 300 -5.90 -26.37 1.46
N LEU A 301 -5.26 -27.07 2.41
CA LEU A 301 -3.85 -27.41 2.32
C LEU A 301 -3.55 -28.40 1.20
N ASN A 302 -4.44 -29.40 0.97
CA ASN A 302 -4.35 -30.30 -0.17
C ASN A 302 -4.50 -29.53 -1.50
N GLU A 303 -5.43 -28.56 -1.56
CA GLU A 303 -5.61 -27.69 -2.72
C GLU A 303 -4.38 -26.82 -2.99
N MET A 304 -3.76 -26.26 -1.93
CA MET A 304 -2.50 -25.54 -2.07
C MET A 304 -1.40 -26.42 -2.65
N ASN A 305 -1.29 -27.66 -2.16
CA ASN A 305 -0.29 -28.60 -2.65
C ASN A 305 -0.53 -29.00 -4.11
N SER A 306 -1.78 -29.32 -4.47
CA SER A 306 -2.16 -29.73 -5.83
C SER A 306 -1.95 -28.63 -6.89
N ARG A 307 -2.19 -27.37 -6.50
CA ARG A 307 -1.98 -26.18 -7.35
C ARG A 307 -0.53 -25.65 -7.32
N GLY A 308 0.37 -26.25 -6.55
CA GLY A 308 1.74 -25.77 -6.38
C GLY A 308 1.84 -24.42 -5.66
N ILE A 309 0.82 -24.04 -4.86
CA ILE A 309 0.81 -22.80 -4.06
C ILE A 309 1.76 -22.96 -2.88
N LYS A 310 2.68 -22.02 -2.70
CA LYS A 310 3.67 -22.07 -1.63
C LYS A 310 3.03 -21.98 -0.25
N MET A 311 3.34 -22.89 0.65
CA MET A 311 2.98 -22.84 2.06
C MET A 311 4.08 -22.14 2.86
N GLY A 312 3.70 -21.24 3.78
CA GLY A 312 4.61 -20.72 4.80
C GLY A 312 5.07 -21.86 5.73
N HIS A 313 6.21 -21.66 6.43
CA HIS A 313 6.86 -22.69 7.26
C HIS A 313 5.87 -23.42 8.20
N LYS A 314 5.11 -22.68 9.00
CA LYS A 314 4.15 -23.25 9.96
C LYS A 314 3.04 -24.09 9.29
N LEU A 315 2.55 -23.67 8.13
CA LEU A 315 1.52 -24.42 7.39
C LEU A 315 2.10 -25.66 6.74
N ARG A 316 3.35 -25.62 6.29
CA ARG A 316 4.06 -26.77 5.74
C ARG A 316 4.29 -27.82 6.80
N ASP A 317 4.78 -27.42 7.98
CA ASP A 317 4.98 -28.36 9.11
C ASP A 317 3.65 -29.00 9.52
N TYR A 318 2.58 -28.20 9.60
CA TYR A 318 1.25 -28.74 9.90
C TYR A 318 0.78 -29.73 8.82
N TYR A 319 0.99 -29.41 7.53
CA TYR A 319 0.63 -30.27 6.42
C TYR A 319 1.36 -31.61 6.44
N GLU A 320 2.67 -31.62 6.63
CA GLU A 320 3.49 -32.84 6.69
C GLU A 320 3.06 -33.73 7.85
N ILE A 321 2.79 -33.18 9.02
CA ILE A 321 2.45 -33.93 10.24
C ILE A 321 1.01 -34.45 10.21
N ASN A 322 0.04 -33.58 9.85
CA ASN A 322 -1.38 -33.88 10.09
C ASN A 322 -2.17 -34.26 8.85
N VAL A 323 -1.62 -34.01 7.66
CA VAL A 323 -2.34 -34.27 6.40
C VAL A 323 -1.67 -35.39 5.62
N LYS A 324 -0.38 -35.26 5.32
CA LYS A 324 0.36 -36.22 4.49
C LYS A 324 0.58 -37.57 5.17
N LEU A 325 0.84 -37.59 6.47
CA LEU A 325 1.03 -38.86 7.22
C LEU A 325 -0.29 -39.65 7.38
N THR A 326 -1.42 -38.95 7.55
CA THR A 326 -2.74 -39.61 7.65
C THR A 326 -3.19 -40.22 6.32
N VAL A 327 -2.87 -39.65 5.19
CA VAL A 327 -3.18 -40.24 3.87
C VAL A 327 -2.37 -41.50 3.63
N ASN A 328 -1.09 -41.53 4.06
CA ASN A 328 -0.22 -42.71 3.92
C ASN A 328 -0.60 -43.86 4.85
N SER A 329 -1.22 -43.61 6.00
CA SER A 329 -1.72 -44.63 6.93
C SER A 329 -2.99 -45.29 6.38
N GLN A 330 -3.91 -44.52 5.86
CA GLN A 330 -5.16 -45.06 5.26
C GLN A 330 -4.92 -45.84 3.98
N ALA A 331 -3.92 -45.48 3.18
CA ALA A 331 -3.53 -46.21 1.99
C ALA A 331 -2.84 -47.57 2.26
N LYS A 332 -2.34 -47.77 3.50
CA LYS A 332 -1.74 -49.04 3.94
C LYS A 332 -2.75 -50.01 4.59
N GLU A 333 -3.88 -49.51 5.10
CA GLU A 333 -4.97 -50.32 5.65
C GLU A 333 -5.95 -50.86 4.61
N THR A 334 -5.88 -50.34 3.38
CA THR A 334 -6.74 -50.77 2.22
C THR A 334 -6.02 -51.68 1.23
N LYS A 335 -4.81 -52.16 1.57
CA LYS A 335 -4.07 -53.21 0.85
C LYS A 335 -3.92 -54.45 1.71
#